data_181b4ef8a11303c6d6686fa9fdceb1b9
#
_entry.id   181b4ef8a11303c6d6686fa9fdceb1b9
#
_cell.length_a   1.000
_cell.length_b   1.000
_cell.length_c   1.000
_cell.angle_alpha   90.00
_cell.angle_beta   90.00
_cell.angle_gamma   90.00
#
_symmetry.space_group_name_H-M   'P 1'
#
loop_
_entity.id
_entity.type
_entity.pdbx_description
1 polymer ?
#
loop_
_entity_poly.entity_id
_entity_poly.type
_entity_poly.pdbx_seq_one_letter_code
_entity_poly.pdbx_strand_id
1 'polypeptide(L)'
;MHKVVHIRCESYDVYIGRGSAWGNPFKIGPDGTRAEVLIRYKDYLLRGEGRHLLDRLDELEGKTLGCFCAEAGGLTAHDETRCHGQLLLQLVERRRLVLNKRAD
;
A
#
# COMPACT_ATOMS: atom_id res chain seq x y z
N MET A 1 -11.93 8.66 5.48
CA MET A 1 -10.50 8.93 5.27
C MET A 1 -9.79 7.67 4.83
N HIS A 2 -8.94 7.78 3.81
CA HIS A 2 -8.24 6.64 3.23
C HIS A 2 -7.06 6.24 4.10
N LYS A 3 -7.06 5.02 4.64
CA LYS A 3 -6.03 4.58 5.57
C LYS A 3 -5.77 3.08 5.47
N VAL A 4 -4.65 2.64 6.04
CA VAL A 4 -4.35 1.24 6.24
C VAL A 4 -4.41 0.93 7.74
N VAL A 5 -5.06 -0.17 8.11
CA VAL A 5 -5.31 -0.55 9.50
C VAL A 5 -4.78 -1.94 9.80
N HIS A 6 -4.56 -2.24 11.07
CA HIS A 6 -4.23 -3.60 11.51
C HIS A 6 -5.50 -4.41 11.53
N ILE A 7 -5.49 -5.57 10.88
CA ILE A 7 -6.71 -6.37 10.68
C ILE A 7 -7.34 -6.87 11.98
N ARG A 8 -6.59 -6.93 13.07
CA ARG A 8 -7.10 -7.33 14.38
C ARG A 8 -7.65 -6.19 15.21
N CYS A 9 -7.38 -4.94 14.79
CA CYS A 9 -7.76 -3.76 15.57
C CYS A 9 -8.95 -3.03 14.99
N GLU A 10 -9.11 -3.02 13.67
CA GLU A 10 -10.17 -2.27 13.01
C GLU A 10 -10.69 -3.01 11.77
N SER A 11 -11.92 -2.67 11.38
CA SER A 11 -12.53 -3.19 10.16
C SER A 11 -11.81 -2.64 8.91
N TYR A 12 -11.77 -3.44 7.87
CA TYR A 12 -11.12 -3.06 6.61
C TYR A 12 -11.95 -3.58 5.42
N ASP A 13 -11.70 -2.98 4.26
CA ASP A 13 -12.41 -3.35 3.02
C ASP A 13 -11.59 -4.32 2.17
N VAL A 14 -10.27 -4.12 2.11
CA VAL A 14 -9.38 -4.92 1.27
C VAL A 14 -8.18 -5.38 2.08
N TYR A 15 -7.98 -6.69 2.13
CA TYR A 15 -6.79 -7.26 2.76
C TYR A 15 -5.61 -7.14 1.80
N ILE A 16 -4.51 -6.52 2.26
CA ILE A 16 -3.32 -6.29 1.46
C ILE A 16 -2.07 -6.99 2.01
N GLY A 17 -2.24 -7.87 2.97
CA GLY A 17 -1.12 -8.61 3.57
C GLY A 17 -0.68 -9.78 2.71
N ARG A 18 0.14 -10.64 3.31
CA ARG A 18 0.66 -11.82 2.62
C ARG A 18 -0.47 -12.72 2.15
N GLY A 19 -0.27 -13.31 0.98
CA GLY A 19 -1.27 -14.14 0.34
C GLY A 19 -2.20 -13.36 -0.58
N SER A 20 -2.23 -12.03 -0.47
CA SER A 20 -3.00 -11.19 -1.40
C SER A 20 -2.11 -10.72 -2.55
N ALA A 21 -2.75 -10.26 -3.62
CA ALA A 21 -2.03 -9.70 -4.76
C ALA A 21 -1.19 -8.47 -4.37
N TRP A 22 -1.59 -7.77 -3.31
CA TRP A 22 -0.97 -6.53 -2.85
C TRP A 22 0.09 -6.75 -1.78
N GLY A 23 0.34 -7.98 -1.35
CA GLY A 23 1.32 -8.28 -0.32
C GLY A 23 2.74 -7.96 -0.76
N ASN A 24 3.56 -7.48 0.20
CA ASN A 24 4.97 -7.23 -0.07
C ASN A 24 5.70 -8.58 -0.16
N PRO A 25 6.30 -8.94 -1.31
CA PRO A 25 7.01 -10.21 -1.45
C PRO A 25 8.33 -10.25 -0.68
N PHE A 26 8.83 -9.09 -0.24
CA PHE A 26 10.10 -9.02 0.50
C PHE A 26 9.86 -9.11 2.00
N LYS A 27 10.72 -9.85 2.69
CA LYS A 27 10.60 -10.11 4.14
C LYS A 27 11.66 -9.37 4.91
N ILE A 28 11.25 -8.75 6.03
CA ILE A 28 12.20 -8.15 6.97
C ILE A 28 13.11 -9.25 7.49
N GLY A 29 14.41 -9.01 7.50
CA GLY A 29 15.44 -9.99 7.86
C GLY A 29 16.13 -10.50 6.61
N PRO A 30 15.62 -11.58 5.97
CA PRO A 30 16.26 -12.15 4.77
C PRO A 30 16.44 -11.15 3.63
N ASP A 31 15.50 -10.26 3.44
CA ASP A 31 15.49 -9.32 2.31
C ASP A 31 15.86 -7.89 2.71
N GLY A 32 16.16 -7.66 3.97
CA GLY A 32 16.62 -6.37 4.47
C GLY A 32 15.85 -5.88 5.68
N THR A 33 16.15 -4.66 6.09
CA THR A 33 15.44 -3.98 7.17
C THR A 33 14.03 -3.58 6.71
N ARG A 34 13.21 -3.12 7.66
CA ARG A 34 11.87 -2.60 7.31
C ARG A 34 11.97 -1.53 6.23
N ALA A 35 12.87 -0.57 6.38
CA ALA A 35 13.04 0.51 5.38
C ALA A 35 13.44 -0.07 4.02
N GLU A 36 14.37 -1.01 4.02
CA GLU A 36 14.85 -1.62 2.78
C GLU A 36 13.77 -2.42 2.05
N VAL A 37 12.97 -3.21 2.78
CA VAL A 37 11.91 -4.00 2.13
C VAL A 37 10.79 -3.09 1.61
N LEU A 38 10.57 -1.93 2.21
CA LEU A 38 9.62 -0.95 1.71
C LEU A 38 10.12 -0.31 0.41
N ILE A 39 11.42 0.00 0.34
CA ILE A 39 12.04 0.53 -0.89
C ILE A 39 11.95 -0.52 -2.00
N ARG A 40 12.24 -1.78 -1.68
CA ARG A 40 12.14 -2.88 -2.64
C ARG A 40 10.71 -3.07 -3.13
N TYR A 41 9.72 -2.91 -2.27
CA TYR A 41 8.32 -3.01 -2.63
C TYR A 41 7.92 -1.91 -3.61
N LYS A 42 8.36 -0.69 -3.36
CA LYS A 42 8.10 0.44 -4.25
C LYS A 42 8.69 0.16 -5.64
N ASP A 43 9.92 -0.31 -5.69
CA ASP A 43 10.58 -0.67 -6.95
C ASP A 43 9.85 -1.80 -7.67
N TYR A 44 9.44 -2.81 -6.92
CA TYR A 44 8.65 -3.94 -7.42
C TYR A 44 7.36 -3.45 -8.10
N LEU A 45 6.66 -2.51 -7.49
CA LEU A 45 5.41 -1.96 -8.04
C LEU A 45 5.65 -1.05 -9.25
N LEU A 46 6.71 -0.24 -9.22
CA LEU A 46 6.94 0.76 -10.27
C LEU A 46 7.70 0.20 -11.47
N ARG A 47 8.60 -0.75 -11.27
CA ARG A 47 9.52 -1.23 -12.29
C ARG A 47 9.62 -2.73 -12.41
N GLY A 48 9.17 -3.47 -11.40
CA GLY A 48 9.35 -4.91 -11.30
C GLY A 48 8.12 -5.71 -11.70
N GLU A 49 8.03 -6.91 -11.15
CA GLU A 49 6.97 -7.86 -11.47
C GLU A 49 5.58 -7.40 -11.01
N GLY A 50 5.53 -6.46 -10.07
CA GLY A 50 4.27 -5.91 -9.58
C GLY A 50 3.67 -4.80 -10.44
N ARG A 51 4.30 -4.43 -11.53
CA ARG A 51 3.83 -3.32 -12.38
C ARG A 51 2.40 -3.48 -12.86
N HIS A 52 1.96 -4.69 -13.10
CA HIS A 52 0.58 -4.96 -13.52
C HIS A 52 -0.44 -4.50 -12.49
N LEU A 53 -0.05 -4.39 -11.21
CA LEU A 53 -0.93 -3.95 -10.15
C LEU A 53 -1.25 -2.46 -10.24
N LEU A 54 -0.41 -1.67 -10.92
CA LEU A 54 -0.66 -0.25 -11.12
C LEU A 54 -1.97 0.00 -11.87
N ASP A 55 -2.34 -0.93 -12.77
CA ASP A 55 -3.60 -0.85 -13.51
C ASP A 55 -4.81 -1.24 -12.66
N ARG A 56 -4.57 -1.76 -11.46
CA ARG A 56 -5.61 -2.22 -10.55
C ARG A 56 -5.77 -1.32 -9.31
N LEU A 57 -5.13 -0.16 -9.29
CA LEU A 57 -5.19 0.73 -8.12
C LEU A 57 -6.61 1.22 -7.82
N ASP A 58 -7.49 1.22 -8.82
CA ASP A 58 -8.90 1.57 -8.62
C ASP A 58 -9.60 0.61 -7.64
N GLU A 59 -9.11 -0.61 -7.49
CA GLU A 59 -9.64 -1.57 -6.52
C GLU A 59 -9.43 -1.10 -5.07
N LEU A 60 -8.45 -0.23 -4.87
CA LEU A 60 -8.10 0.28 -3.54
C LEU A 60 -8.66 1.67 -3.27
N GLU A 61 -9.13 2.37 -4.29
CA GLU A 61 -9.59 3.73 -4.16
C GLU A 61 -10.82 3.82 -3.25
N GLY A 62 -10.74 4.71 -2.25
CA GLY A 62 -11.82 4.89 -1.29
C GLY A 62 -11.96 3.76 -0.27
N LYS A 63 -11.07 2.78 -0.30
CA LYS A 63 -11.13 1.60 0.57
C LYS A 63 -10.20 1.72 1.76
N THR A 64 -10.59 1.11 2.88
CA THR A 64 -9.71 0.94 4.02
C THR A 64 -8.93 -0.35 3.80
N LEU A 65 -7.60 -0.24 3.84
CA LEU A 65 -6.71 -1.38 3.59
C LEU A 65 -6.33 -2.06 4.91
N GLY A 66 -6.27 -3.38 4.93
CA GLY A 66 -5.95 -4.14 6.13
C GLY A 66 -4.69 -4.96 5.97
N CYS A 67 -3.78 -4.88 6.95
CA CYS A 67 -2.57 -5.68 6.98
C CYS A 67 -2.13 -5.93 8.43
N PHE A 68 -1.04 -6.67 8.62
CA PHE A 68 -0.49 -6.93 9.94
C PHE A 68 0.60 -5.94 10.35
N CYS A 69 1.09 -5.12 9.44
CA CYS A 69 2.18 -4.19 9.73
C CYS A 69 1.71 -2.80 10.16
N ALA A 70 0.44 -2.49 10.02
CA ALA A 70 -0.10 -1.21 10.47
C ALA A 70 -0.24 -1.19 11.99
N GLU A 71 -0.12 0.01 12.57
CA GLU A 71 -0.28 0.19 14.01
C GLU A 71 -1.75 0.39 14.37
N ALA A 72 -2.06 0.23 15.65
CA ALA A 72 -3.40 0.56 16.17
C ALA A 72 -3.71 2.03 15.87
N GLY A 73 -4.92 2.31 15.42
CA GLY A 73 -5.33 3.64 14.99
C GLY A 73 -5.13 3.89 13.51
N GLY A 74 -4.42 3.00 12.83
CA GLY A 74 -4.20 3.09 11.39
C GLY A 74 -3.11 4.06 10.97
N LEU A 75 -2.77 4.03 9.70
CA LEU A 75 -1.75 4.89 9.07
C LEU A 75 -2.32 5.47 7.78
N THR A 76 -1.98 6.71 7.49
CA THR A 76 -2.38 7.37 6.23
C THR A 76 -1.17 7.50 5.31
N ALA A 77 -1.40 7.92 4.07
CA ALA A 77 -0.33 8.17 3.11
C ALA A 77 0.64 9.25 3.58
N HIS A 78 0.19 10.13 4.48
CA HIS A 78 0.97 11.29 4.95
C HIS A 78 1.72 11.04 6.26
N ASP A 79 1.46 9.91 6.91
CA ASP A 79 2.22 9.54 8.11
C ASP A 79 3.59 9.00 7.70
N GLU A 80 4.52 8.95 8.65
CA GLU A 80 5.81 8.32 8.43
C GLU A 80 5.60 6.90 7.89
N THR A 81 6.31 6.55 6.82
CA THR A 81 6.10 5.28 6.14
C THR A 81 6.62 4.11 6.95
N ARG A 82 5.70 3.25 7.41
CA ARG A 82 6.00 2.06 8.21
C ARG A 82 5.38 0.80 7.65
N CYS A 83 4.49 0.94 6.67
CA CYS A 83 3.73 -0.17 6.12
C CYS A 83 3.65 -0.05 4.60
N HIS A 84 3.75 -1.19 3.92
CA HIS A 84 3.63 -1.20 2.45
C HIS A 84 2.28 -0.65 1.98
N GLY A 85 1.24 -0.77 2.81
CA GLY A 85 -0.06 -0.20 2.49
C GLY A 85 -0.04 1.31 2.32
N GLN A 86 0.83 2.00 3.05
CA GLN A 86 0.98 3.45 2.89
C GLN A 86 1.53 3.79 1.49
N LEU A 87 2.41 2.96 0.95
CA LEU A 87 2.92 3.13 -0.40
C LEU A 87 1.79 2.97 -1.42
N LEU A 88 0.90 2.01 -1.19
CA LEU A 88 -0.28 1.83 -2.05
C LEU A 88 -1.21 3.04 -1.97
N LEU A 89 -1.44 3.57 -0.77
CA LEU A 89 -2.25 4.78 -0.59
C LEU A 89 -1.65 5.98 -1.33
N GLN A 90 -0.33 6.13 -1.29
CA GLN A 90 0.37 7.19 -1.99
C GLN A 90 0.18 7.07 -3.50
N LEU A 91 0.25 5.87 -4.04
CA LEU A 91 0.04 5.63 -5.46
C LEU A 91 -1.40 5.89 -5.87
N VAL A 92 -2.37 5.52 -5.05
CA VAL A 92 -3.78 5.80 -5.31
C VAL A 92 -4.04 7.31 -5.36
N GLU A 93 -3.49 8.05 -4.40
CA GLU A 93 -3.62 9.52 -4.39
C GLU A 93 -3.00 10.16 -5.63
N ARG A 94 -1.81 9.70 -5.99
CA ARG A 94 -1.11 10.19 -7.17
C ARG A 94 -1.91 9.94 -8.44
N ARG A 95 -2.48 8.75 -8.58
CA ARG A 95 -3.33 8.39 -9.71
C ARG A 95 -4.55 9.30 -9.79
N ARG A 96 -5.18 9.58 -8.64
CA ARG A 96 -6.34 10.46 -8.57
C ARG A 96 -6.00 11.87 -9.06
N LEU A 97 -4.86 12.42 -8.63
CA LEU A 97 -4.41 13.74 -9.05
C LEU A 97 -4.16 13.81 -10.55
N VAL A 98 -3.54 12.78 -11.12
CA VAL A 98 -3.29 12.72 -12.56
C VAL A 98 -4.60 12.65 -13.33
N LEU A 99 -5.55 11.83 -12.88
CA LEU A 99 -6.86 11.71 -13.55
C LEU A 99 -7.65 13.03 -13.47
N ASN A 100 -7.61 13.71 -12.33
CA ASN A 100 -8.26 14.99 -12.17
C ASN A 100 -7.68 16.04 -13.12
N LYS A 101 -6.38 16.06 -13.32
CA LYS A 101 -5.73 16.96 -14.27
C LYS A 101 -6.17 16.69 -15.71
N ARG A 102 -6.35 15.39 -16.04
CA ARG A 102 -6.79 15.01 -17.39
C ARG A 102 -8.25 15.36 -17.67
N ALA A 103 -9.06 15.42 -16.60
CA ALA A 103 -10.48 15.75 -16.74
C ALA A 103 -10.70 17.22 -17.04
N ASP A 104 -9.73 18.05 -16.73
CA ASP A 104 -9.76 19.48 -17.02
C ASP A 104 -9.28 19.75 -18.44
#